data_d14f9e7f4b9752f4e48b79d29f728f5e
#
_entry.id   d14f9e7f4b9752f4e48b79d29f728f5e
#
_cell.length_a   1.000
_cell.length_b   1.000
_cell.length_c   1.000
_cell.angle_alpha   90.00
_cell.angle_beta   90.00
_cell.angle_gamma   90.00
#
_symmetry.space_group_name_H-M   'P 1'
#
loop_
_entity.id
_entity.type
_entity.pdbx_description
1 polymer ?
#
loop_
_entity_poly.entity_id
_entity_poly.type
_entity_poly.pdbx_seq_one_letter_code
_entity_poly.pdbx_strand_id
1 'polypeptide(L)'
;MASEQRSPAVLPALGLPAQNVLNRLDDLRATDVRWRDGRAFSLAYFAGPEVQTLAENAYKRCAGDNALNTAAFPSLRQMQADVLDFASHWLGAPGTSAGYFTSGGTESILMALKAARDQFAQDRRITRPNVVLPSSAHAAFAKAGAYFGIELRRTPVKPDWRADIATMRAAIDDNTIMLACSAPQYPQGVIDDVPAVAALAVELGINCHVDACMGGVSLAYLERLGRNIPSWNFQVPGVTSMSVDLHKFGYTSKGASVIMYADKRLRSFQGFLTDDWLGGMYASSGMLGTKSGGPIAAAWAVMNHLGDDGYQKLTQQALHATSRLADHLRNHNWLQLRAEPDALLLSFGARDPQKLNVFAIADLLWEKGWYVDRQTPPDSLHCTVNAVHDAVIEQFLDDLDSATEKSLQSGTKGDVGQYGTMQ
;
A
#
# COMPACT_ATOMS: atom_id res chain seq x y z
N MET A 1 27.46 -5.71 1.48
CA MET A 1 28.29 -4.62 2.04
C MET A 1 28.57 -4.99 3.49
N ALA A 2 29.86 -5.05 3.91
CA ALA A 2 30.23 -5.27 5.29
C ALA A 2 29.64 -4.15 6.14
N SER A 3 28.94 -4.49 7.23
CA SER A 3 28.46 -3.51 8.18
C SER A 3 29.68 -2.84 8.84
N GLU A 4 30.01 -1.64 8.41
CA GLU A 4 30.88 -0.78 9.22
C GLU A 4 30.20 -0.65 10.58
N GLN A 5 30.86 -1.12 11.64
CA GLN A 5 30.37 -0.95 13.00
C GLN A 5 30.29 0.55 13.31
N ARG A 6 29.07 1.09 13.23
CA ARG A 6 28.79 2.47 13.57
C ARG A 6 29.09 2.70 15.05
N SER A 7 29.99 3.63 15.38
CA SER A 7 30.16 4.06 16.76
C SER A 7 28.85 4.62 17.31
N PRO A 8 28.46 4.33 18.56
CA PRO A 8 27.27 4.90 19.17
C PRO A 8 27.28 6.43 19.10
N ALA A 9 26.15 7.01 18.70
CA ALA A 9 26.00 8.46 18.72
C ALA A 9 25.83 8.94 20.17
N VAL A 10 26.58 9.98 20.54
CA VAL A 10 26.48 10.63 21.85
C VAL A 10 25.82 11.99 21.66
N LEU A 11 24.88 12.33 22.57
CA LEU A 11 24.26 13.66 22.55
C LEU A 11 25.35 14.71 22.77
N PRO A 12 25.45 15.75 21.92
CA PRO A 12 26.45 16.80 22.11
C PRO A 12 26.24 17.54 23.44
N ALA A 13 27.33 17.82 24.17
CA ALA A 13 27.27 18.56 25.42
C ALA A 13 26.76 19.99 25.24
N LEU A 14 27.02 20.58 24.08
CA LEU A 14 26.48 21.87 23.66
C LEU A 14 25.64 21.70 22.40
N GLY A 15 24.47 22.33 22.34
CA GLY A 15 23.59 22.31 21.16
C GLY A 15 24.29 22.91 19.93
N LEU A 16 23.94 22.40 18.75
CA LEU A 16 24.44 22.91 17.47
C LEU A 16 23.48 23.99 16.92
N PRO A 17 24.01 24.97 16.16
CA PRO A 17 23.16 25.89 15.41
C PRO A 17 22.21 25.15 14.49
N ALA A 18 20.95 25.60 14.39
CA ALA A 18 19.91 24.92 13.60
C ALA A 18 20.31 24.65 12.15
N GLN A 19 21.00 25.64 11.48
CA GLN A 19 21.46 25.47 10.11
C GLN A 19 22.51 24.34 9.98
N ASN A 20 23.40 24.18 10.95
CA ASN A 20 24.38 23.09 10.94
C ASN A 20 23.69 21.71 11.07
N VAL A 21 22.61 21.64 11.87
CA VAL A 21 21.81 20.42 11.97
C VAL A 21 21.10 20.10 10.65
N LEU A 22 20.53 21.10 9.97
CA LEU A 22 19.87 20.92 8.67
C LEU A 22 20.88 20.52 7.59
N ASN A 23 22.05 21.16 7.52
CA ASN A 23 23.10 20.78 6.57
C ASN A 23 23.53 19.31 6.78
N ARG A 24 23.72 18.90 8.04
CA ARG A 24 24.05 17.50 8.36
C ARG A 24 22.93 16.53 7.97
N LEU A 25 21.67 16.94 8.09
CA LEU A 25 20.53 16.14 7.60
C LEU A 25 20.60 15.97 6.08
N ASP A 26 20.92 17.02 5.34
CA ASP A 26 21.08 16.96 3.88
C ASP A 26 22.25 16.05 3.48
N ASP A 27 23.38 16.13 4.18
CA ASP A 27 24.53 15.23 3.99
C ASP A 27 24.15 13.75 4.20
N LEU A 28 23.39 13.45 5.26
CA LEU A 28 22.91 12.09 5.54
C LEU A 28 22.00 11.55 4.43
N ARG A 29 21.27 12.42 3.75
CA ARG A 29 20.34 12.05 2.65
C ARG A 29 21.01 11.96 1.28
N ALA A 30 22.26 12.33 1.16
CA ALA A 30 22.97 12.40 -0.13
C ALA A 30 23.04 11.04 -0.86
N THR A 31 22.95 9.93 -0.13
CA THR A 31 22.94 8.56 -0.66
C THR A 31 21.54 7.96 -0.86
N ASP A 32 20.48 8.69 -0.51
CA ASP A 32 19.12 8.22 -0.72
C ASP A 32 18.81 8.11 -2.22
N VAL A 33 17.95 7.14 -2.59
CA VAL A 33 17.47 7.05 -3.96
C VAL A 33 16.75 8.35 -4.37
N ARG A 34 17.05 8.83 -5.58
CA ARG A 34 16.47 10.06 -6.13
C ARG A 34 15.05 9.86 -6.65
N TRP A 35 14.13 9.52 -5.74
CA TRP A 35 12.76 9.15 -6.08
C TRP A 35 11.96 10.29 -6.73
N ARG A 36 12.30 11.57 -6.45
CA ARG A 36 11.66 12.73 -7.12
C ARG A 36 12.04 12.85 -8.59
N ASP A 37 13.14 12.22 -8.99
CA ASP A 37 13.61 12.13 -10.37
C ASP A 37 13.09 10.85 -11.08
N GLY A 38 12.10 10.15 -10.49
CA GLY A 38 11.55 8.92 -11.04
C GLY A 38 12.48 7.69 -10.94
N ARG A 39 13.50 7.73 -10.06
CA ARG A 39 14.49 6.64 -9.94
C ARG A 39 14.06 5.51 -9.01
N ALA A 40 12.84 5.53 -8.48
CA ALA A 40 12.31 4.50 -7.57
C ALA A 40 10.96 3.97 -8.05
N PHE A 41 10.92 2.71 -8.48
CA PHE A 41 9.70 2.02 -8.92
C PHE A 41 8.92 1.38 -7.76
N SER A 42 9.15 1.82 -6.54
CA SER A 42 8.35 1.50 -5.36
C SER A 42 8.63 2.49 -4.24
N LEU A 43 7.97 2.33 -3.09
CA LEU A 43 8.18 3.04 -1.84
C LEU A 43 7.82 4.53 -1.85
N ALA A 44 8.00 5.26 -2.98
CA ALA A 44 7.79 6.70 -3.09
C ALA A 44 6.91 7.05 -4.29
N TYR A 45 6.12 8.13 -4.16
CA TYR A 45 5.18 8.61 -5.16
C TYR A 45 5.35 10.11 -5.32
N PHE A 46 5.39 10.60 -6.55
CA PHE A 46 5.65 12.01 -6.81
C PHE A 46 4.74 12.55 -7.94
N ALA A 47 3.99 13.59 -7.60
CA ALA A 47 3.07 14.27 -8.51
C ALA A 47 3.61 15.62 -9.02
N GLY A 48 4.90 15.89 -8.79
CA GLY A 48 5.53 17.14 -9.16
C GLY A 48 5.86 18.03 -7.96
N PRO A 49 6.72 19.05 -8.16
CA PRO A 49 7.23 19.89 -7.09
C PRO A 49 6.14 20.75 -6.41
N GLU A 50 5.13 21.19 -7.15
CA GLU A 50 4.03 21.99 -6.62
C GLU A 50 3.22 21.21 -5.58
N VAL A 51 2.78 20.01 -5.93
CA VAL A 51 2.02 19.11 -5.03
C VAL A 51 2.86 18.74 -3.81
N GLN A 52 4.15 18.44 -4.01
CA GLN A 52 5.06 18.13 -2.92
C GLN A 52 5.20 19.31 -1.95
N THR A 53 5.41 20.52 -2.46
CA THR A 53 5.54 21.74 -1.65
C THR A 53 4.27 22.02 -0.86
N LEU A 54 3.09 21.85 -1.49
CA LEU A 54 1.82 22.00 -0.81
C LEU A 54 1.66 20.99 0.33
N ALA A 55 1.95 19.71 0.07
CA ALA A 55 1.87 18.66 1.07
C ALA A 55 2.77 18.94 2.28
N GLU A 56 4.03 19.35 2.03
CA GLU A 56 5.00 19.71 3.08
C GLU A 56 4.55 20.92 3.88
N ASN A 57 4.02 21.96 3.24
CA ASN A 57 3.53 23.15 3.90
C ASN A 57 2.28 22.90 4.76
N ALA A 58 1.34 22.07 4.26
CA ALA A 58 0.17 21.65 5.03
C ALA A 58 0.59 20.78 6.24
N TYR A 59 1.51 19.84 6.01
CA TYR A 59 2.05 19.00 7.08
C TYR A 59 2.67 19.84 8.20
N LYS A 60 3.55 20.79 7.87
CA LYS A 60 4.24 21.65 8.85
C LYS A 60 3.26 22.43 9.72
N ARG A 61 2.14 22.90 9.18
CA ARG A 61 1.12 23.68 9.92
C ARG A 61 0.45 22.90 11.03
N CYS A 62 0.29 21.58 10.86
CA CYS A 62 -0.39 20.70 11.80
C CYS A 62 0.53 19.63 12.42
N ALA A 63 1.83 19.75 12.24
CA ALA A 63 2.79 18.73 12.73
C ALA A 63 2.76 18.56 14.25
N GLY A 64 2.52 19.66 14.99
CA GLY A 64 2.41 19.68 16.45
C GLY A 64 1.01 19.40 17.00
N ASP A 65 -0.02 19.37 16.15
CA ASP A 65 -1.40 19.14 16.58
C ASP A 65 -1.62 17.64 16.86
N ASN A 66 -2.37 17.34 17.94
CA ASN A 66 -2.58 15.96 18.39
C ASN A 66 -3.90 15.40 17.89
N ALA A 67 -3.84 14.52 16.88
CA ALA A 67 -5.03 13.89 16.31
C ALA A 67 -5.63 12.74 17.15
N LEU A 68 -5.11 12.46 18.34
CA LEU A 68 -5.77 11.57 19.30
C LEU A 68 -7.05 12.23 19.85
N ASN A 69 -7.00 13.54 20.15
CA ASN A 69 -8.14 14.27 20.71
C ASN A 69 -8.56 15.41 19.77
N THR A 70 -9.42 15.10 18.81
CA THR A 70 -9.94 16.07 17.85
C THR A 70 -10.99 17.03 18.45
N ALA A 71 -11.37 16.88 19.73
CA ALA A 71 -12.18 17.89 20.42
C ALA A 71 -11.35 19.16 20.69
N ALA A 72 -10.06 18.99 21.00
CA ALA A 72 -9.11 20.10 21.15
C ALA A 72 -8.67 20.69 19.80
N PHE A 73 -8.76 19.90 18.72
CA PHE A 73 -8.36 20.28 17.37
C PHE A 73 -9.50 20.07 16.36
N PRO A 74 -10.55 20.95 16.38
CA PRO A 74 -11.72 20.78 15.50
C PRO A 74 -11.41 20.80 14.01
N SER A 75 -10.37 21.55 13.59
CA SER A 75 -9.89 21.57 12.20
C SER A 75 -9.43 20.19 11.73
N LEU A 76 -8.74 19.42 12.58
CA LEU A 76 -8.35 18.06 12.25
C LEU A 76 -9.55 17.13 12.08
N ARG A 77 -10.60 17.34 12.90
CA ARG A 77 -11.87 16.59 12.75
C ARG A 77 -12.50 16.84 11.39
N GLN A 78 -12.57 18.13 10.99
CA GLN A 78 -13.16 18.50 9.70
C GLN A 78 -12.34 17.95 8.53
N MET A 79 -11.02 18.19 8.53
CA MET A 79 -10.14 17.67 7.47
C MET A 79 -10.20 16.14 7.35
N GLN A 80 -10.26 15.43 8.49
CA GLN A 80 -10.40 13.97 8.49
C GLN A 80 -11.75 13.53 7.91
N ALA A 81 -12.84 14.22 8.22
CA ALA A 81 -14.17 13.94 7.66
C ALA A 81 -14.16 14.12 6.15
N ASP A 82 -13.67 15.26 5.65
CA ASP A 82 -13.57 15.55 4.21
C ASP A 82 -12.76 14.49 3.48
N VAL A 83 -11.60 14.07 4.02
CA VAL A 83 -10.74 13.01 3.44
C VAL A 83 -11.49 11.68 3.36
N LEU A 84 -12.26 11.32 4.38
CA LEU A 84 -13.06 10.10 4.40
C LEU A 84 -14.22 10.17 3.39
N ASP A 85 -14.84 11.33 3.22
CA ASP A 85 -15.89 11.55 2.22
C ASP A 85 -15.34 11.44 0.79
N PHE A 86 -14.17 12.02 0.50
CA PHE A 86 -13.48 11.85 -0.77
C PHE A 86 -13.12 10.38 -1.06
N ALA A 87 -12.59 9.68 -0.05
CA ALA A 87 -12.30 8.26 -0.19
C ALA A 87 -13.57 7.43 -0.41
N SER A 88 -14.68 7.76 0.28
CA SER A 88 -15.98 7.11 0.07
C SER A 88 -16.46 7.23 -1.37
N HIS A 89 -16.24 8.39 -2.00
CA HIS A 89 -16.60 8.62 -3.39
C HIS A 89 -15.80 7.73 -4.36
N TRP A 90 -14.48 7.63 -4.17
CA TRP A 90 -13.63 6.74 -4.99
C TRP A 90 -14.00 5.27 -4.87
N LEU A 91 -14.40 4.86 -3.66
CA LEU A 91 -14.72 3.48 -3.34
C LEU A 91 -16.17 3.08 -3.63
N GLY A 92 -17.01 4.00 -4.13
CA GLY A 92 -18.44 3.74 -4.31
C GLY A 92 -19.13 3.31 -3.01
N ALA A 93 -18.72 3.89 -1.89
CA ALA A 93 -19.17 3.47 -0.57
C ALA A 93 -20.65 3.83 -0.33
N PRO A 94 -21.45 2.96 0.34
CA PRO A 94 -22.84 3.25 0.64
C PRO A 94 -22.97 4.39 1.66
N GLY A 95 -24.12 5.09 1.67
CA GLY A 95 -24.38 6.18 2.62
C GLY A 95 -24.38 5.76 4.11
N THR A 96 -24.38 4.47 4.39
CA THR A 96 -24.21 3.89 5.73
C THR A 96 -22.75 3.72 6.15
N SER A 97 -21.82 3.91 5.22
CA SER A 97 -20.38 3.68 5.43
C SER A 97 -19.80 4.54 6.54
N ALA A 98 -18.72 4.07 7.11
CA ALA A 98 -17.94 4.80 8.09
C ALA A 98 -16.47 4.43 7.97
N GLY A 99 -15.59 5.41 8.11
CA GLY A 99 -14.16 5.24 7.97
C GLY A 99 -13.35 5.72 9.17
N TYR A 100 -12.04 5.51 9.05
CA TYR A 100 -11.05 6.04 9.97
C TYR A 100 -9.74 6.32 9.23
N PHE A 101 -9.11 7.45 9.54
CA PHE A 101 -7.80 7.83 9.03
C PHE A 101 -6.70 7.11 9.79
N THR A 102 -5.94 6.27 9.11
CA THR A 102 -4.87 5.43 9.64
C THR A 102 -3.48 5.94 9.19
N SER A 103 -2.44 5.45 9.83
CA SER A 103 -1.04 5.80 9.53
C SER A 103 -0.48 5.09 8.30
N GLY A 104 -1.19 4.12 7.74
CA GLY A 104 -0.75 3.33 6.58
C GLY A 104 -1.60 2.08 6.40
N GLY A 105 -1.48 1.43 5.24
CA GLY A 105 -2.21 0.22 4.89
C GLY A 105 -2.04 -0.91 5.91
N THR A 106 -0.86 -1.02 6.50
CA THR A 106 -0.64 -1.97 7.59
C THR A 106 -1.61 -1.73 8.74
N GLU A 107 -1.75 -0.48 9.23
CA GLU A 107 -2.71 -0.17 10.29
C GLU A 107 -4.15 -0.41 9.82
N SER A 108 -4.48 -0.04 8.57
CA SER A 108 -5.82 -0.28 8.01
C SER A 108 -6.19 -1.76 8.02
N ILE A 109 -5.30 -2.64 7.58
CA ILE A 109 -5.48 -4.10 7.61
C ILE A 109 -5.57 -4.63 9.04
N LEU A 110 -4.70 -4.16 9.95
CA LEU A 110 -4.77 -4.53 11.36
C LEU A 110 -6.14 -4.20 11.96
N MET A 111 -6.66 -3.01 11.67
CA MET A 111 -7.96 -2.56 12.17
C MET A 111 -9.12 -3.35 11.57
N ALA A 112 -9.06 -3.74 10.29
CA ALA A 112 -10.05 -4.59 9.67
C ALA A 112 -10.14 -5.97 10.37
N LEU A 113 -8.99 -6.61 10.61
CA LEU A 113 -8.94 -7.91 11.28
C LEU A 113 -9.35 -7.82 12.76
N LYS A 114 -8.91 -6.76 13.47
CA LYS A 114 -9.33 -6.50 14.86
C LYS A 114 -10.85 -6.32 14.94
N ALA A 115 -11.43 -5.53 14.06
CA ALA A 115 -12.87 -5.29 14.03
C ALA A 115 -13.66 -6.58 13.75
N ALA A 116 -13.22 -7.39 12.80
CA ALA A 116 -13.85 -8.69 12.53
C ALA A 116 -13.72 -9.65 13.71
N ARG A 117 -12.54 -9.77 14.33
CA ARG A 117 -12.34 -10.61 15.52
C ARG A 117 -13.32 -10.24 16.63
N ASP A 118 -13.41 -8.96 16.97
CA ASP A 118 -14.23 -8.50 18.09
C ASP A 118 -15.73 -8.61 17.77
N GLN A 119 -16.13 -8.36 16.51
CA GLN A 119 -17.48 -8.60 16.04
C GLN A 119 -17.89 -10.05 16.25
N PHE A 120 -17.12 -11.00 15.72
CA PHE A 120 -17.47 -12.43 15.76
C PHE A 120 -17.31 -13.03 17.16
N ALA A 121 -16.42 -12.50 18.00
CA ALA A 121 -16.37 -12.83 19.41
C ALA A 121 -17.67 -12.44 20.14
N GLN A 122 -18.23 -11.26 19.83
CA GLN A 122 -19.50 -10.81 20.39
C GLN A 122 -20.71 -11.55 19.78
N ASP A 123 -20.79 -11.62 18.46
CA ASP A 123 -21.99 -12.07 17.74
C ASP A 123 -22.13 -13.60 17.72
N ARG A 124 -21.01 -14.34 17.65
CA ARG A 124 -20.99 -15.81 17.50
C ARG A 124 -20.15 -16.53 18.55
N ARG A 125 -19.56 -15.82 19.50
CA ARG A 125 -18.66 -16.35 20.56
C ARG A 125 -17.46 -17.13 20.00
N ILE A 126 -16.95 -16.71 18.84
CA ILE A 126 -15.74 -17.32 18.25
C ILE A 126 -14.53 -16.86 19.06
N THR A 127 -13.81 -17.82 19.65
CA THR A 127 -12.62 -17.58 20.50
C THR A 127 -11.31 -17.92 19.80
N ARG A 128 -11.35 -18.67 18.71
CA ARG A 128 -10.18 -19.05 17.90
C ARG A 128 -10.40 -18.70 16.42
N PRO A 129 -10.47 -17.40 16.11
CA PRO A 129 -10.84 -16.95 14.78
C PRO A 129 -9.76 -17.27 13.75
N ASN A 130 -10.19 -17.53 12.50
CA ASN A 130 -9.30 -17.58 11.36
C ASN A 130 -9.81 -16.69 10.21
N VAL A 131 -8.86 -16.32 9.33
CA VAL A 131 -9.09 -15.56 8.10
C VAL A 131 -8.54 -16.34 6.93
N VAL A 132 -9.33 -16.49 5.87
CA VAL A 132 -8.91 -17.16 4.63
C VAL A 132 -8.54 -16.10 3.59
N LEU A 133 -7.37 -16.24 2.96
CA LEU A 133 -6.83 -15.27 2.02
C LEU A 133 -5.87 -15.94 1.02
N PRO A 134 -5.70 -15.39 -0.21
CA PRO A 134 -4.73 -15.93 -1.16
C PRO A 134 -3.28 -15.71 -0.69
N SER A 135 -2.36 -16.53 -1.17
CA SER A 135 -0.92 -16.41 -0.87
C SER A 135 -0.31 -15.08 -1.36
N SER A 136 -0.95 -14.42 -2.32
CA SER A 136 -0.60 -13.09 -2.82
C SER A 136 -0.97 -11.93 -1.88
N ALA A 137 -1.81 -12.16 -0.86
CA ALA A 137 -2.23 -11.12 0.08
C ALA A 137 -1.05 -10.56 0.87
N HIS A 138 -1.07 -9.24 1.09
CA HIS A 138 0.04 -8.48 1.69
C HIS A 138 0.48 -9.03 3.06
N ALA A 139 1.78 -8.92 3.36
CA ALA A 139 2.37 -9.42 4.62
C ALA A 139 1.78 -8.78 5.88
N ALA A 140 1.13 -7.61 5.79
CA ALA A 140 0.43 -6.98 6.91
C ALA A 140 -0.67 -7.86 7.51
N PHE A 141 -1.29 -8.76 6.73
CA PHE A 141 -2.23 -9.75 7.26
C PHE A 141 -1.52 -10.72 8.24
N ALA A 142 -0.31 -11.19 7.89
CA ALA A 142 0.47 -12.05 8.80
C ALA A 142 0.80 -11.33 10.11
N LYS A 143 1.19 -10.06 10.02
CA LYS A 143 1.43 -9.21 11.18
C LYS A 143 0.17 -9.05 12.04
N ALA A 144 -0.99 -8.81 11.43
CA ALA A 144 -2.26 -8.72 12.13
C ALA A 144 -2.64 -10.04 12.82
N GLY A 145 -2.48 -11.17 12.13
CA GLY A 145 -2.72 -12.50 12.68
C GLY A 145 -1.88 -12.75 13.94
N ALA A 146 -0.57 -12.45 13.86
CA ALA A 146 0.37 -12.60 14.98
C ALA A 146 0.01 -11.68 16.16
N TYR A 147 -0.40 -10.43 15.92
CA TYR A 147 -0.69 -9.48 16.98
C TYR A 147 -2.02 -9.73 17.69
N PHE A 148 -3.02 -10.24 16.95
CA PHE A 148 -4.38 -10.39 17.47
C PHE A 148 -4.80 -11.83 17.72
N GLY A 149 -3.89 -12.80 17.57
CA GLY A 149 -4.18 -14.21 17.79
C GLY A 149 -5.18 -14.79 16.79
N ILE A 150 -5.08 -14.36 15.52
CA ILE A 150 -5.93 -14.82 14.41
C ILE A 150 -5.13 -15.77 13.53
N GLU A 151 -5.64 -16.99 13.32
CA GLU A 151 -5.06 -17.93 12.38
C GLU A 151 -5.22 -17.44 10.95
N LEU A 152 -4.16 -17.48 10.14
CA LEU A 152 -4.24 -17.17 8.72
C LEU A 152 -4.16 -18.45 7.88
N ARG A 153 -5.18 -18.68 7.09
CA ARG A 153 -5.26 -19.79 6.14
C ARG A 153 -4.98 -19.29 4.74
N ARG A 154 -3.71 -19.36 4.34
CA ARG A 154 -3.28 -18.95 3.01
C ARG A 154 -3.59 -20.04 2.00
N THR A 155 -4.30 -19.68 0.93
CA THR A 155 -4.62 -20.56 -0.17
C THR A 155 -3.75 -20.25 -1.39
N PRO A 156 -3.47 -21.22 -2.27
CA PRO A 156 -2.76 -20.97 -3.50
C PRO A 156 -3.55 -19.98 -4.39
N VAL A 157 -2.84 -19.33 -5.30
CA VAL A 157 -3.43 -18.54 -6.37
C VAL A 157 -3.56 -19.39 -7.65
N LYS A 158 -4.44 -18.98 -8.56
CA LYS A 158 -4.56 -19.56 -9.89
C LYS A 158 -3.32 -19.27 -10.76
N PRO A 159 -3.15 -19.92 -11.93
CA PRO A 159 -2.06 -19.63 -12.85
C PRO A 159 -1.99 -18.16 -13.32
N ASP A 160 -3.09 -17.43 -13.28
CA ASP A 160 -3.19 -16.00 -13.57
C ASP A 160 -2.91 -15.12 -12.34
N TRP A 161 -2.44 -15.69 -11.24
CA TRP A 161 -2.08 -15.08 -9.96
C TRP A 161 -3.26 -14.54 -9.13
N ARG A 162 -4.50 -14.73 -9.56
CA ARG A 162 -5.69 -14.33 -8.81
C ARG A 162 -6.07 -15.36 -7.76
N ALA A 163 -6.81 -14.95 -6.75
CA ALA A 163 -7.36 -15.84 -5.72
C ALA A 163 -8.11 -17.03 -6.32
N ASP A 164 -7.85 -18.23 -5.82
CA ASP A 164 -8.58 -19.45 -6.19
C ASP A 164 -9.74 -19.65 -5.23
N ILE A 165 -10.95 -19.37 -5.71
CA ILE A 165 -12.18 -19.44 -4.92
C ILE A 165 -12.48 -20.85 -4.42
N ALA A 166 -12.15 -21.88 -5.20
CA ALA A 166 -12.39 -23.26 -4.80
C ALA A 166 -11.50 -23.65 -3.61
N THR A 167 -10.21 -23.29 -3.64
CA THR A 167 -9.30 -23.54 -2.53
C THR A 167 -9.61 -22.66 -1.31
N MET A 168 -10.05 -21.42 -1.51
CA MET A 168 -10.54 -20.57 -0.42
C MET A 168 -11.74 -21.22 0.28
N ARG A 169 -12.74 -21.69 -0.48
CA ARG A 169 -13.91 -22.37 0.07
C ARG A 169 -13.53 -23.62 0.89
N ALA A 170 -12.59 -24.41 0.39
CA ALA A 170 -12.12 -25.61 1.08
C ALA A 170 -11.36 -25.34 2.39
N ALA A 171 -10.82 -24.13 2.56
CA ALA A 171 -10.10 -23.71 3.76
C ALA A 171 -11.00 -23.10 4.86
N ILE A 172 -12.29 -22.91 4.60
CA ILE A 172 -13.26 -22.29 5.52
C ILE A 172 -13.76 -23.32 6.53
N ASP A 173 -13.95 -22.88 7.78
CA ASP A 173 -14.63 -23.62 8.85
C ASP A 173 -15.49 -22.69 9.71
N ASP A 174 -16.10 -23.24 10.77
CA ASP A 174 -16.99 -22.50 11.69
C ASP A 174 -16.30 -21.34 12.45
N ASN A 175 -14.97 -21.30 12.48
CA ASN A 175 -14.19 -20.24 13.11
C ASN A 175 -13.74 -19.17 12.10
N THR A 176 -14.06 -19.33 10.83
CA THR A 176 -13.71 -18.33 9.81
C THR A 176 -14.55 -17.07 9.97
N ILE A 177 -13.89 -15.93 10.14
CA ILE A 177 -14.54 -14.63 10.40
C ILE A 177 -14.48 -13.69 9.20
N MET A 178 -13.57 -13.93 8.25
CA MET A 178 -13.34 -13.05 7.11
C MET A 178 -12.69 -13.79 5.95
N LEU A 179 -13.09 -13.41 4.74
CA LEU A 179 -12.30 -13.63 3.53
C LEU A 179 -11.62 -12.32 3.14
N ALA A 180 -10.36 -12.39 2.70
CA ALA A 180 -9.65 -11.23 2.17
C ALA A 180 -9.21 -11.47 0.72
N CYS A 181 -9.26 -10.40 -0.08
CA CYS A 181 -8.77 -10.34 -1.45
C CYS A 181 -8.18 -8.96 -1.72
N SER A 182 -7.58 -8.74 -2.88
CA SER A 182 -6.85 -7.50 -3.18
C SER A 182 -7.25 -6.88 -4.51
N ALA A 183 -7.24 -5.54 -4.57
CA ALA A 183 -7.53 -4.77 -5.76
C ALA A 183 -6.54 -3.60 -5.95
N PRO A 184 -5.40 -3.86 -6.66
CA PRO A 184 -4.81 -5.14 -7.02
C PRO A 184 -3.96 -5.72 -5.87
N GLN A 185 -3.58 -6.99 -5.98
CA GLN A 185 -2.54 -7.55 -5.13
C GLN A 185 -1.16 -6.96 -5.52
N TYR A 186 -0.30 -6.77 -4.51
CA TYR A 186 1.00 -6.12 -4.73
C TYR A 186 1.95 -6.96 -5.60
N PRO A 187 2.13 -8.28 -5.41
CA PRO A 187 3.20 -9.00 -6.09
C PRO A 187 3.14 -8.94 -7.63
N GLN A 188 2.00 -9.17 -8.27
CA GLN A 188 1.89 -9.27 -9.73
C GLN A 188 1.00 -8.19 -10.37
N GLY A 189 0.31 -7.36 -9.58
CA GLY A 189 -0.49 -6.25 -10.09
C GLY A 189 -1.85 -6.64 -10.68
N VAL A 190 -2.38 -7.82 -10.33
CA VAL A 190 -3.70 -8.27 -10.77
C VAL A 190 -4.77 -8.10 -9.69
N ILE A 191 -6.01 -7.86 -10.10
CA ILE A 191 -7.17 -7.73 -9.23
C ILE A 191 -7.77 -9.13 -9.02
N ASP A 192 -7.98 -9.53 -7.76
CA ASP A 192 -8.67 -10.77 -7.43
C ASP A 192 -10.14 -10.73 -7.91
N ASP A 193 -10.78 -11.89 -8.03
CA ASP A 193 -12.21 -11.97 -8.33
C ASP A 193 -13.03 -11.53 -7.09
N VAL A 194 -13.06 -10.22 -6.86
CA VAL A 194 -13.74 -9.62 -5.70
C VAL A 194 -15.22 -10.01 -5.64
N PRO A 195 -15.99 -10.02 -6.76
CA PRO A 195 -17.37 -10.49 -6.74
C PRO A 195 -17.52 -11.93 -6.23
N ALA A 196 -16.67 -12.84 -6.66
CA ALA A 196 -16.77 -14.25 -6.24
C ALA A 196 -16.36 -14.43 -4.76
N VAL A 197 -15.33 -13.73 -4.29
CA VAL A 197 -14.94 -13.75 -2.86
C VAL A 197 -16.05 -13.16 -1.99
N ALA A 198 -16.63 -12.02 -2.40
CA ALA A 198 -17.71 -11.37 -1.66
C ALA A 198 -18.98 -12.21 -1.62
N ALA A 199 -19.36 -12.84 -2.74
CA ALA A 199 -20.50 -13.75 -2.79
C ALA A 199 -20.34 -14.94 -1.84
N LEU A 200 -19.13 -15.54 -1.79
CA LEU A 200 -18.79 -16.60 -0.85
C LEU A 200 -18.90 -16.12 0.60
N ALA A 201 -18.43 -14.91 0.90
CA ALA A 201 -18.54 -14.34 2.24
C ALA A 201 -20.00 -14.09 2.65
N VAL A 202 -20.85 -13.62 1.74
CA VAL A 202 -22.30 -13.44 1.95
C VAL A 202 -22.99 -14.79 2.23
N GLU A 203 -22.72 -15.81 1.43
CA GLU A 203 -23.27 -17.17 1.60
C GLU A 203 -23.02 -17.69 3.03
N LEU A 204 -21.85 -17.40 3.59
CA LEU A 204 -21.42 -17.90 4.90
C LEU A 204 -21.71 -16.91 6.04
N GLY A 205 -22.19 -15.72 5.73
CA GLY A 205 -22.45 -14.65 6.70
C GLY A 205 -21.18 -14.20 7.43
N ILE A 206 -20.04 -14.12 6.73
CA ILE A 206 -18.75 -13.65 7.26
C ILE A 206 -18.31 -12.38 6.53
N ASN A 207 -17.27 -11.72 7.03
CA ASN A 207 -16.80 -10.46 6.44
C ASN A 207 -16.00 -10.70 5.14
N CYS A 208 -16.04 -9.73 4.23
CA CYS A 208 -15.18 -9.64 3.06
C CYS A 208 -14.37 -8.34 3.12
N HIS A 209 -13.05 -8.45 3.23
CA HIS A 209 -12.14 -7.31 3.17
C HIS A 209 -11.43 -7.23 1.82
N VAL A 210 -11.45 -6.06 1.19
CA VAL A 210 -10.68 -5.78 -0.03
C VAL A 210 -9.50 -4.90 0.32
N ASP A 211 -8.29 -5.43 0.18
CA ASP A 211 -7.08 -4.64 0.25
C ASP A 211 -6.89 -3.86 -1.05
N ALA A 212 -7.31 -2.61 -1.03
CA ALA A 212 -7.15 -1.64 -2.12
C ALA A 212 -6.08 -0.58 -1.81
N CYS A 213 -5.12 -0.90 -0.95
CA CYS A 213 -4.02 0.01 -0.62
C CYS A 213 -3.26 0.52 -1.85
N MET A 214 -3.15 -0.32 -2.89
CA MET A 214 -2.54 0.07 -4.17
C MET A 214 -3.56 0.69 -5.15
N GLY A 215 -4.78 0.18 -5.18
CA GLY A 215 -5.75 0.50 -6.23
C GLY A 215 -6.82 1.52 -5.84
N GLY A 216 -7.07 1.76 -4.57
CA GLY A 216 -8.24 2.52 -4.12
C GLY A 216 -8.39 3.94 -4.68
N VAL A 217 -7.29 4.57 -5.06
CA VAL A 217 -7.29 5.83 -5.82
C VAL A 217 -7.17 5.55 -7.32
N SER A 218 -6.14 4.81 -7.75
CA SER A 218 -5.80 4.68 -9.16
C SER A 218 -6.85 3.94 -9.98
N LEU A 219 -7.51 2.91 -9.44
CA LEU A 219 -8.53 2.15 -10.16
C LEU A 219 -9.76 3.00 -10.51
N ALA A 220 -10.20 3.87 -9.57
CA ALA A 220 -11.31 4.78 -9.82
C ALA A 220 -11.05 5.72 -11.03
N TYR A 221 -9.81 6.13 -11.22
CA TYR A 221 -9.43 6.98 -12.37
C TYR A 221 -9.09 6.17 -13.62
N LEU A 222 -8.59 4.95 -13.51
CA LEU A 222 -8.44 4.05 -14.65
C LEU A 222 -9.79 3.73 -15.30
N GLU A 223 -10.84 3.49 -14.49
CA GLU A 223 -12.22 3.34 -14.99
C GLU A 223 -12.69 4.57 -15.76
N ARG A 224 -12.47 5.77 -15.21
CA ARG A 224 -12.82 7.04 -15.88
C ARG A 224 -12.03 7.29 -17.18
N LEU A 225 -10.82 6.73 -17.28
CA LEU A 225 -10.01 6.73 -18.51
C LEU A 225 -10.46 5.65 -19.51
N GLY A 226 -11.56 4.94 -19.24
CA GLY A 226 -12.14 3.94 -20.14
C GLY A 226 -11.45 2.58 -20.10
N ARG A 227 -10.62 2.30 -19.08
CA ARG A 227 -10.05 0.96 -18.90
C ARG A 227 -11.11 0.01 -18.38
N ASN A 228 -11.15 -1.20 -18.93
CA ASN A 228 -12.02 -2.26 -18.43
C ASN A 228 -11.41 -2.85 -17.15
N ILE A 229 -11.85 -2.33 -16.01
CA ILE A 229 -11.40 -2.77 -14.68
C ILE A 229 -12.41 -3.77 -14.11
N PRO A 230 -11.98 -4.96 -13.64
CA PRO A 230 -12.86 -5.87 -12.91
C PRO A 230 -13.51 -5.18 -11.70
N SER A 231 -14.76 -5.53 -11.36
CA SER A 231 -15.45 -4.94 -10.20
C SER A 231 -14.68 -5.20 -8.90
N TRP A 232 -14.41 -4.16 -8.11
CA TRP A 232 -13.42 -4.23 -7.02
C TRP A 232 -13.83 -3.51 -5.73
N ASN A 233 -14.83 -2.64 -5.75
CA ASN A 233 -15.13 -1.68 -4.68
C ASN A 233 -16.44 -2.04 -3.93
N PHE A 234 -16.97 -1.13 -3.10
CA PHE A 234 -18.21 -1.34 -2.34
C PHE A 234 -19.47 -1.50 -3.19
N GLN A 235 -19.40 -1.25 -4.50
CA GLN A 235 -20.51 -1.57 -5.40
C GLN A 235 -20.68 -3.09 -5.58
N VAL A 236 -19.66 -3.88 -5.22
CA VAL A 236 -19.76 -5.34 -5.14
C VAL A 236 -20.52 -5.72 -3.85
N PRO A 237 -21.72 -6.34 -3.97
CA PRO A 237 -22.47 -6.77 -2.78
C PRO A 237 -21.67 -7.74 -1.94
N GLY A 238 -21.63 -7.51 -0.62
CA GLY A 238 -20.91 -8.37 0.32
C GLY A 238 -19.53 -7.87 0.73
N VAL A 239 -18.97 -6.85 0.05
CA VAL A 239 -17.75 -6.17 0.55
C VAL A 239 -18.08 -5.43 1.83
N THR A 240 -17.40 -5.77 2.93
CA THR A 240 -17.68 -5.22 4.26
C THR A 240 -16.66 -4.17 4.72
N SER A 241 -15.42 -4.23 4.20
CA SER A 241 -14.38 -3.24 4.51
C SER A 241 -13.33 -3.14 3.40
N MET A 242 -12.69 -1.98 3.30
CA MET A 242 -11.63 -1.70 2.33
C MET A 242 -10.53 -0.85 2.94
N SER A 243 -9.27 -1.17 2.65
CA SER A 243 -8.09 -0.36 2.99
C SER A 243 -7.58 0.41 1.76
N VAL A 244 -7.20 1.69 1.93
CA VAL A 244 -6.70 2.55 0.84
C VAL A 244 -5.57 3.43 1.33
N ASP A 245 -4.43 3.44 0.61
CA ASP A 245 -3.28 4.27 0.95
C ASP A 245 -3.27 5.59 0.17
N LEU A 246 -3.55 6.68 0.87
CA LEU A 246 -3.49 8.02 0.29
C LEU A 246 -2.05 8.45 0.00
N HIS A 247 -1.07 7.96 0.77
CA HIS A 247 0.35 8.22 0.58
C HIS A 247 1.01 7.40 -0.55
N LYS A 248 0.20 6.67 -1.32
CA LYS A 248 0.60 6.01 -2.58
C LYS A 248 0.08 6.83 -3.76
N PHE A 249 -0.90 6.35 -4.50
CA PHE A 249 -1.47 7.08 -5.65
C PHE A 249 -2.33 8.29 -5.26
N GLY A 250 -2.54 8.55 -3.98
CA GLY A 250 -3.06 9.82 -3.49
C GLY A 250 -2.00 10.92 -3.40
N TYR A 251 -0.72 10.60 -3.63
CA TYR A 251 0.42 11.53 -3.73
C TYR A 251 0.62 12.45 -2.52
N THR A 252 0.14 12.04 -1.35
CA THR A 252 0.31 12.81 -0.11
C THR A 252 1.50 12.32 0.72
N SER A 253 1.80 13.02 1.80
CA SER A 253 2.87 12.67 2.74
C SER A 253 2.64 11.28 3.35
N LYS A 254 3.74 10.55 3.64
CA LYS A 254 3.67 9.28 4.36
C LYS A 254 2.94 9.44 5.70
N GLY A 255 2.30 8.36 6.14
CA GLY A 255 1.46 8.38 7.35
C GLY A 255 -0.03 8.66 7.06
N ALA A 256 -0.46 8.57 5.81
CA ALA A 256 -1.84 8.80 5.37
C ALA A 256 -2.43 7.59 4.66
N SER A 257 -3.42 6.97 5.28
CA SER A 257 -4.21 5.87 4.74
C SER A 257 -5.62 5.93 5.36
N VAL A 258 -6.56 5.16 4.82
CA VAL A 258 -7.89 5.03 5.38
C VAL A 258 -8.32 3.57 5.41
N ILE A 259 -9.09 3.22 6.43
CA ILE A 259 -9.92 2.03 6.48
C ILE A 259 -11.38 2.47 6.39
N MET A 260 -12.13 1.86 5.45
CA MET A 260 -13.56 2.11 5.27
C MET A 260 -14.34 0.83 5.54
N TYR A 261 -15.51 0.98 6.19
CA TYR A 261 -16.46 -0.09 6.46
C TYR A 261 -17.79 0.22 5.79
N ALA A 262 -18.48 -0.81 5.34
CA ALA A 262 -19.80 -0.69 4.69
C ALA A 262 -20.85 -0.06 5.62
N ASP A 263 -20.69 -0.20 6.94
CA ASP A 263 -21.59 0.41 7.92
C ASP A 263 -20.91 0.79 9.25
N LYS A 264 -21.62 1.64 10.01
CA LYS A 264 -21.15 2.16 11.31
C LYS A 264 -21.02 1.07 12.38
N ARG A 265 -21.84 0.01 12.31
CA ARG A 265 -21.76 -1.08 13.28
C ARG A 265 -20.44 -1.83 13.13
N LEU A 266 -20.06 -2.21 11.91
CA LEU A 266 -18.76 -2.85 11.64
C LEU A 266 -17.59 -1.97 12.12
N ARG A 267 -17.66 -0.68 11.82
CA ARG A 267 -16.66 0.30 12.27
C ARG A 267 -16.56 0.40 13.78
N SER A 268 -17.66 0.22 14.54
CA SER A 268 -17.66 0.34 16.01
C SER A 268 -16.76 -0.70 16.69
N PHE A 269 -16.58 -1.89 16.10
CA PHE A 269 -15.70 -2.93 16.62
C PHE A 269 -14.20 -2.62 16.45
N GLN A 270 -13.85 -1.59 15.67
CA GLN A 270 -12.47 -1.13 15.54
C GLN A 270 -11.96 -0.45 16.82
N GLY A 271 -12.82 0.30 17.51
CA GLY A 271 -12.45 1.12 18.66
C GLY A 271 -11.95 0.29 19.85
N PHE A 272 -11.17 0.94 20.70
CA PHE A 272 -10.81 0.47 22.04
C PHE A 272 -11.34 1.49 23.06
N LEU A 273 -11.95 1.01 24.10
CA LEU A 273 -12.51 1.82 25.18
C LEU A 273 -12.17 1.18 26.52
N THR A 274 -11.73 1.98 27.49
CA THR A 274 -11.56 1.55 28.89
C THR A 274 -11.73 2.71 29.84
N ASP A 275 -12.21 2.42 31.06
CA ASP A 275 -12.24 3.31 32.21
C ASP A 275 -11.42 2.75 33.39
N ASP A 276 -10.79 1.62 33.19
CA ASP A 276 -9.96 0.89 34.19
C ASP A 276 -8.53 1.46 34.25
N TRP A 277 -8.42 2.75 34.55
CA TRP A 277 -7.14 3.42 34.80
C TRP A 277 -7.40 4.81 35.47
N LEU A 278 -6.36 5.38 36.14
CA LEU A 278 -6.51 6.63 36.91
C LEU A 278 -6.73 7.90 36.09
N GLY A 279 -6.56 7.85 34.78
CA GLY A 279 -6.83 8.99 33.87
C GLY A 279 -8.29 9.13 33.42
N GLY A 280 -9.19 8.24 33.86
CA GLY A 280 -10.62 8.24 33.49
C GLY A 280 -10.90 7.51 32.19
N MET A 281 -11.95 7.92 31.45
CA MET A 281 -12.35 7.28 30.20
C MET A 281 -11.30 7.48 29.10
N TYR A 282 -10.74 6.39 28.57
CA TYR A 282 -9.86 6.39 27.41
C TYR A 282 -10.54 5.73 26.21
N ALA A 283 -10.52 6.43 25.07
CA ALA A 283 -11.04 5.92 23.80
C ALA A 283 -10.00 6.12 22.69
N SER A 284 -9.74 5.07 21.90
CA SER A 284 -8.86 5.12 20.74
C SER A 284 -9.45 4.31 19.59
N SER A 285 -9.45 4.89 18.40
CA SER A 285 -9.98 4.21 17.19
C SER A 285 -8.90 3.59 16.30
N GLY A 286 -7.61 3.73 16.61
CA GLY A 286 -6.49 3.20 15.84
C GLY A 286 -5.46 2.51 16.72
N MET A 287 -4.36 2.08 16.11
CA MET A 287 -3.23 1.49 16.82
C MET A 287 -2.40 2.53 17.59
N LEU A 288 -2.38 3.75 17.10
CA LEU A 288 -1.62 4.84 17.71
C LEU A 288 -2.46 5.57 18.77
N GLY A 289 -1.83 5.94 19.87
CA GLY A 289 -2.36 6.93 20.80
C GLY A 289 -2.18 8.34 20.21
N THR A 290 -1.23 9.10 20.77
CA THR A 290 -0.84 10.41 20.20
C THR A 290 -0.30 10.24 18.78
N LYS A 291 -0.85 11.02 17.84
CA LYS A 291 -0.39 11.09 16.46
C LYS A 291 -0.47 12.52 15.93
N SER A 292 0.49 12.87 15.05
CA SER A 292 0.53 14.18 14.40
C SER A 292 -0.70 14.41 13.50
N GLY A 293 -1.19 15.64 13.48
CA GLY A 293 -2.18 16.12 12.50
C GLY A 293 -1.59 16.35 11.10
N GLY A 294 -0.26 16.39 10.97
CA GLY A 294 0.44 16.68 9.71
C GLY A 294 -0.01 15.81 8.53
N PRO A 295 -0.04 14.46 8.64
CA PRO A 295 -0.50 13.60 7.54
C PRO A 295 -1.95 13.85 7.12
N ILE A 296 -2.85 14.19 8.06
CA ILE A 296 -4.26 14.50 7.78
C ILE A 296 -4.34 15.80 6.97
N ALA A 297 -3.63 16.85 7.43
CA ALA A 297 -3.60 18.14 6.75
C ALA A 297 -2.98 18.04 5.35
N ALA A 298 -1.88 17.27 5.20
CA ALA A 298 -1.26 17.03 3.90
C ALA A 298 -2.19 16.30 2.92
N ALA A 299 -2.89 15.25 3.40
CA ALA A 299 -3.86 14.52 2.58
C ALA A 299 -5.00 15.43 2.14
N TRP A 300 -5.62 16.15 3.09
CA TRP A 300 -6.69 17.08 2.80
C TRP A 300 -6.29 18.16 1.78
N ALA A 301 -5.10 18.74 1.94
CA ALA A 301 -4.61 19.79 1.04
C ALA A 301 -4.35 19.25 -0.37
N VAL A 302 -3.67 18.10 -0.50
CA VAL A 302 -3.36 17.50 -1.81
C VAL A 302 -4.65 17.09 -2.54
N MET A 303 -5.61 16.45 -1.84
CA MET A 303 -6.86 16.02 -2.45
C MET A 303 -7.69 17.19 -2.96
N ASN A 304 -7.77 18.29 -2.20
CA ASN A 304 -8.44 19.52 -2.64
C ASN A 304 -7.72 20.23 -3.80
N HIS A 305 -6.38 20.20 -3.82
CA HIS A 305 -5.60 20.86 -4.86
C HIS A 305 -5.64 20.09 -6.19
N LEU A 306 -5.51 18.78 -6.15
CA LEU A 306 -5.54 17.97 -7.36
C LEU A 306 -6.95 17.87 -7.95
N GLY A 307 -7.96 17.71 -7.11
CA GLY A 307 -9.31 17.44 -7.59
C GLY A 307 -9.37 16.22 -8.51
N ASP A 308 -10.51 15.99 -9.14
CA ASP A 308 -10.69 14.86 -10.07
C ASP A 308 -9.81 14.97 -11.32
N ASP A 309 -9.66 16.15 -11.87
CA ASP A 309 -8.88 16.40 -13.10
C ASP A 309 -7.38 16.18 -12.87
N GLY A 310 -6.85 16.62 -11.73
CA GLY A 310 -5.45 16.39 -11.37
C GLY A 310 -5.15 14.91 -11.18
N TYR A 311 -5.97 14.18 -10.44
CA TYR A 311 -5.80 12.73 -10.29
C TYR A 311 -5.96 11.97 -11.60
N GLN A 312 -6.91 12.36 -12.46
CA GLN A 312 -7.06 11.74 -13.79
C GLN A 312 -5.82 11.94 -14.65
N LYS A 313 -5.26 13.17 -14.68
CA LYS A 313 -4.02 13.48 -15.41
C LYS A 313 -2.83 12.65 -14.90
N LEU A 314 -2.64 12.60 -13.58
CA LEU A 314 -1.54 11.80 -12.97
C LEU A 314 -1.71 10.30 -13.24
N THR A 315 -2.94 9.79 -13.20
CA THR A 315 -3.24 8.39 -13.53
C THR A 315 -2.96 8.10 -15.00
N GLN A 316 -3.28 9.04 -15.92
CA GLN A 316 -2.99 8.90 -17.35
C GLN A 316 -1.48 8.83 -17.63
N GLN A 317 -0.68 9.67 -16.98
CA GLN A 317 0.78 9.64 -17.07
C GLN A 317 1.33 8.29 -16.56
N ALA A 318 0.89 7.84 -15.38
CA ALA A 318 1.28 6.56 -14.84
C ALA A 318 0.86 5.38 -15.73
N LEU A 319 -0.33 5.44 -16.34
CA LEU A 319 -0.83 4.44 -17.28
C LEU A 319 0.03 4.39 -18.55
N HIS A 320 0.42 5.54 -19.09
CA HIS A 320 1.31 5.60 -20.25
C HIS A 320 2.65 4.91 -19.95
N ALA A 321 3.31 5.28 -18.85
CA ALA A 321 4.57 4.65 -18.45
C ALA A 321 4.42 3.14 -18.15
N THR A 322 3.32 2.73 -17.51
CA THR A 322 3.03 1.30 -17.24
C THR A 322 2.87 0.53 -18.56
N SER A 323 2.14 1.09 -19.52
CA SER A 323 1.92 0.48 -20.82
C SER A 323 3.22 0.35 -21.60
N ARG A 324 4.05 1.39 -21.61
CA ARG A 324 5.38 1.35 -22.25
C ARG A 324 6.27 0.23 -21.68
N LEU A 325 6.33 0.11 -20.36
CA LEU A 325 7.09 -0.95 -19.70
C LEU A 325 6.52 -2.34 -20.02
N ALA A 326 5.20 -2.50 -19.94
CA ALA A 326 4.56 -3.78 -20.23
C ALA A 326 4.76 -4.21 -21.69
N ASP A 327 4.61 -3.28 -22.64
CA ASP A 327 4.86 -3.55 -24.09
C ASP A 327 6.30 -3.97 -24.35
N HIS A 328 7.24 -3.28 -23.72
CA HIS A 328 8.68 -3.65 -23.82
C HIS A 328 8.92 -5.06 -23.31
N LEU A 329 8.39 -5.41 -22.13
CA LEU A 329 8.56 -6.74 -21.53
C LEU A 329 7.88 -7.87 -22.31
N ARG A 330 6.73 -7.62 -22.98
CA ARG A 330 6.07 -8.61 -23.85
C ARG A 330 6.95 -9.00 -25.03
N ASN A 331 7.64 -8.02 -25.58
CA ASN A 331 8.49 -8.21 -26.77
C ASN A 331 9.96 -8.54 -26.42
N HIS A 332 10.34 -8.53 -25.14
CA HIS A 332 11.71 -8.75 -24.71
C HIS A 332 12.13 -10.21 -24.84
N ASN A 333 13.35 -10.48 -25.34
CA ASN A 333 13.84 -11.84 -25.61
C ASN A 333 14.10 -12.67 -24.33
N TRP A 334 14.49 -12.02 -23.23
CA TRP A 334 14.99 -12.68 -22.01
C TRP A 334 14.09 -12.46 -20.79
N LEU A 335 13.28 -11.41 -20.80
CA LEU A 335 12.36 -11.07 -19.71
C LEU A 335 10.92 -11.38 -20.11
N GLN A 336 10.06 -11.58 -19.12
CA GLN A 336 8.62 -11.76 -19.32
C GLN A 336 7.84 -11.22 -18.15
N LEU A 337 6.67 -10.66 -18.42
CA LEU A 337 5.68 -10.33 -17.40
C LEU A 337 5.28 -11.59 -16.62
N ARG A 338 5.05 -11.45 -15.31
CA ARG A 338 4.46 -12.51 -14.50
C ARG A 338 2.95 -12.60 -14.72
N ALA A 339 2.30 -11.47 -14.92
CA ALA A 339 0.91 -11.35 -15.30
C ALA A 339 0.68 -10.10 -16.16
N GLU A 340 -0.40 -10.05 -16.92
CA GLU A 340 -0.87 -8.80 -17.52
C GLU A 340 -1.41 -7.89 -16.41
N PRO A 341 -0.90 -6.65 -16.28
CA PRO A 341 -1.28 -5.77 -15.19
C PRO A 341 -2.70 -5.22 -15.38
N ASP A 342 -3.54 -5.35 -14.33
CA ASP A 342 -4.85 -4.69 -14.29
C ASP A 342 -4.74 -3.23 -13.82
N ALA A 343 -3.61 -2.86 -13.21
CA ALA A 343 -3.40 -1.55 -12.59
C ALA A 343 -2.03 -0.96 -12.94
N LEU A 344 -1.55 -0.02 -12.13
CA LEU A 344 -0.31 0.75 -12.35
C LEU A 344 0.92 0.10 -11.67
N LEU A 345 0.92 -1.22 -11.57
CA LEU A 345 2.04 -1.99 -11.04
C LEU A 345 2.11 -3.33 -11.76
N LEU A 346 3.31 -3.84 -11.91
CA LEU A 346 3.58 -5.10 -12.59
C LEU A 346 4.84 -5.76 -12.04
N SER A 347 4.99 -7.06 -12.29
CA SER A 347 6.23 -7.76 -12.04
C SER A 347 6.65 -8.56 -13.25
N PHE A 348 7.96 -8.77 -13.36
CA PHE A 348 8.57 -9.50 -14.44
C PHE A 348 9.77 -10.33 -13.97
N GLY A 349 10.12 -11.32 -14.73
CA GLY A 349 11.23 -12.20 -14.39
C GLY A 349 11.90 -12.79 -15.66
N ALA A 350 12.92 -13.60 -15.45
CA ALA A 350 13.59 -14.27 -16.56
C ALA A 350 12.65 -15.29 -17.25
N ARG A 351 12.71 -15.36 -18.59
CA ARG A 351 12.11 -16.46 -19.38
C ARG A 351 12.80 -17.79 -19.09
N ASP A 352 14.13 -17.75 -18.92
CA ASP A 352 14.96 -18.88 -18.54
C ASP A 352 15.81 -18.52 -17.30
N PRO A 353 15.35 -18.89 -16.09
CA PRO A 353 16.04 -18.56 -14.84
C PRO A 353 17.42 -19.22 -14.68
N GLN A 354 17.73 -20.23 -15.51
CA GLN A 354 19.06 -20.86 -15.50
C GLN A 354 20.11 -20.03 -16.25
N LYS A 355 19.66 -19.20 -17.21
CA LYS A 355 20.53 -18.35 -18.01
C LYS A 355 20.61 -16.91 -17.50
N LEU A 356 19.55 -16.42 -16.84
CA LEU A 356 19.45 -15.04 -16.43
C LEU A 356 18.98 -14.93 -14.99
N ASN A 357 19.77 -14.27 -14.15
CA ASN A 357 19.40 -13.95 -12.78
C ASN A 357 18.84 -12.52 -12.72
N VAL A 358 17.55 -12.37 -12.40
CA VAL A 358 16.90 -11.04 -12.35
C VAL A 358 17.40 -10.16 -11.22
N PHE A 359 17.91 -10.73 -10.13
CA PHE A 359 18.47 -9.95 -9.03
C PHE A 359 19.80 -9.29 -9.40
N ALA A 360 20.60 -9.93 -10.27
CA ALA A 360 21.78 -9.31 -10.85
C ALA A 360 21.42 -8.11 -11.74
N ILE A 361 20.28 -8.16 -12.44
CA ILE A 361 19.76 -7.00 -13.18
C ILE A 361 19.44 -5.86 -12.20
N ALA A 362 18.79 -6.17 -11.07
CA ALA A 362 18.47 -5.15 -10.07
C ALA A 362 19.72 -4.51 -9.45
N ASP A 363 20.80 -5.29 -9.24
CA ASP A 363 22.08 -4.74 -8.76
C ASP A 363 22.69 -3.77 -9.78
N LEU A 364 22.69 -4.15 -11.07
CA LEU A 364 23.18 -3.30 -12.16
C LEU A 364 22.32 -2.05 -12.39
N LEU A 365 21.01 -2.15 -12.18
CA LEU A 365 20.10 -0.99 -12.19
C LEU A 365 20.37 -0.06 -11.01
N TRP A 366 20.66 -0.61 -9.83
CA TRP A 366 21.04 0.18 -8.67
C TRP A 366 22.34 0.96 -8.88
N GLU A 367 23.35 0.38 -9.54
CA GLU A 367 24.57 1.09 -9.94
C GLU A 367 24.29 2.30 -10.83
N LYS A 368 23.20 2.24 -11.62
CA LYS A 368 22.72 3.35 -12.46
C LYS A 368 21.74 4.29 -11.72
N GLY A 369 21.52 4.05 -10.43
CA GLY A 369 20.65 4.85 -9.56
C GLY A 369 19.17 4.50 -9.64
N TRP A 370 18.78 3.35 -10.20
CA TRP A 370 17.40 2.86 -10.22
C TRP A 370 17.14 1.91 -9.06
N TYR A 371 16.04 2.10 -8.36
CA TYR A 371 15.54 1.17 -7.36
C TYR A 371 14.32 0.42 -7.89
N VAL A 372 14.40 -0.91 -7.91
CA VAL A 372 13.30 -1.83 -8.23
C VAL A 372 13.20 -2.87 -7.12
N ASP A 373 11.98 -3.23 -6.72
CA ASP A 373 11.79 -4.24 -5.68
C ASP A 373 12.04 -5.65 -6.22
N ARG A 374 12.51 -6.54 -5.34
CA ARG A 374 12.82 -7.94 -5.61
C ARG A 374 11.80 -8.82 -4.90
N GLN A 375 11.33 -9.82 -5.61
CA GLN A 375 10.30 -10.75 -5.10
C GLN A 375 10.70 -12.20 -5.33
N THR A 376 10.33 -13.08 -4.40
CA THR A 376 10.53 -14.53 -4.51
C THR A 376 9.55 -15.27 -3.60
N PRO A 377 9.05 -16.47 -3.94
CA PRO A 377 9.00 -17.09 -5.28
C PRO A 377 7.83 -16.57 -6.16
N PRO A 378 7.95 -16.62 -7.48
CA PRO A 378 9.17 -16.85 -8.27
C PRO A 378 10.04 -15.61 -8.29
N ASP A 379 11.35 -15.79 -8.56
CA ASP A 379 12.30 -14.69 -8.66
C ASP A 379 11.85 -13.66 -9.68
N SER A 380 11.58 -12.45 -9.22
CA SER A 380 10.96 -11.38 -10.02
C SER A 380 11.45 -10.01 -9.58
N LEU A 381 11.37 -9.06 -10.50
CA LEU A 381 11.44 -7.64 -10.19
C LEU A 381 10.04 -7.03 -10.24
N HIS A 382 9.75 -6.13 -9.32
CA HIS A 382 8.47 -5.45 -9.22
C HIS A 382 8.62 -3.96 -9.47
N CYS A 383 7.72 -3.40 -10.26
CA CYS A 383 7.61 -1.98 -10.53
C CYS A 383 6.20 -1.49 -10.18
N THR A 384 6.13 -0.57 -9.23
CA THR A 384 4.97 0.32 -9.03
C THR A 384 5.22 1.58 -9.84
N VAL A 385 4.41 1.81 -10.86
CA VAL A 385 4.59 2.91 -11.80
C VAL A 385 3.67 4.06 -11.45
N ASN A 386 4.23 5.23 -11.17
CA ASN A 386 3.47 6.44 -10.85
C ASN A 386 3.82 7.58 -11.83
N ALA A 387 3.15 8.72 -11.73
CA ALA A 387 3.19 9.79 -12.74
C ALA A 387 4.61 10.25 -13.10
N VAL A 388 5.56 10.30 -12.15
CA VAL A 388 6.92 10.76 -12.42
C VAL A 388 7.67 9.88 -13.41
N HIS A 389 7.31 8.60 -13.51
CA HIS A 389 8.00 7.66 -14.41
C HIS A 389 7.73 7.95 -15.88
N ASP A 390 6.65 8.68 -16.21
CA ASP A 390 6.31 9.05 -17.59
C ASP A 390 7.46 9.80 -18.29
N ALA A 391 8.14 10.66 -17.57
CA ALA A 391 9.26 11.45 -18.09
C ALA A 391 10.57 10.65 -18.26
N VAL A 392 10.71 9.50 -17.62
CA VAL A 392 11.98 8.76 -17.55
C VAL A 392 11.86 7.31 -18.03
N ILE A 393 10.69 6.89 -18.48
CA ILE A 393 10.44 5.49 -18.79
C ILE A 393 11.36 4.98 -19.91
N GLU A 394 11.59 5.75 -20.96
CA GLU A 394 12.45 5.33 -22.07
C GLU A 394 13.89 5.13 -21.59
N GLN A 395 14.42 6.03 -20.75
CA GLN A 395 15.75 5.85 -20.15
C GLN A 395 15.82 4.59 -19.29
N PHE A 396 14.74 4.28 -18.54
CA PHE A 396 14.68 3.07 -17.74
C PHE A 396 14.72 1.82 -18.62
N LEU A 397 13.99 1.81 -19.75
CA LEU A 397 13.98 0.68 -20.68
C LEU A 397 15.36 0.43 -21.29
N ASP A 398 16.06 1.48 -21.74
CA ASP A 398 17.44 1.39 -22.25
C ASP A 398 18.41 0.82 -21.18
N ASP A 399 18.26 1.30 -19.94
CA ASP A 399 19.08 0.84 -18.82
C ASP A 399 18.76 -0.60 -18.41
N LEU A 400 17.49 -1.01 -18.52
CA LEU A 400 17.05 -2.39 -18.28
C LEU A 400 17.64 -3.35 -19.31
N ASP A 401 17.63 -2.99 -20.59
CA ASP A 401 18.23 -3.80 -21.66
C ASP A 401 19.74 -3.94 -21.46
N SER A 402 20.42 -2.83 -21.20
CA SER A 402 21.87 -2.83 -20.91
C SER A 402 22.23 -3.70 -19.69
N ALA A 403 21.44 -3.61 -18.62
CA ALA A 403 21.63 -4.43 -17.42
C ALA A 403 21.37 -5.93 -17.71
N THR A 404 20.35 -6.23 -18.51
CA THR A 404 20.04 -7.61 -18.92
C THR A 404 21.18 -8.23 -19.73
N GLU A 405 21.70 -7.51 -20.73
CA GLU A 405 22.84 -7.98 -21.54
C GLU A 405 24.09 -8.23 -20.69
N LYS A 406 24.42 -7.30 -19.79
CA LYS A 406 25.55 -7.45 -18.87
C LYS A 406 25.38 -8.64 -17.93
N SER A 407 24.19 -8.84 -17.38
CA SER A 407 23.89 -9.99 -16.52
C SER A 407 24.04 -11.32 -17.25
N LEU A 408 23.61 -11.41 -18.50
CA LEU A 408 23.80 -12.59 -19.35
C LEU A 408 25.29 -12.90 -19.63
N GLN A 409 26.09 -11.85 -19.85
CA GLN A 409 27.52 -12.01 -20.14
C GLN A 409 28.33 -12.41 -18.90
N SER A 410 27.99 -11.84 -17.74
CA SER A 410 28.76 -12.06 -16.51
C SER A 410 28.40 -13.36 -15.80
N GLY A 411 27.20 -13.89 -15.98
CA GLY A 411 26.68 -15.02 -15.23
C GLY A 411 26.58 -14.78 -13.71
N THR A 412 26.65 -13.50 -13.28
CA THR A 412 26.65 -13.12 -11.87
C THR A 412 25.29 -13.41 -11.22
N LYS A 413 25.30 -13.81 -9.96
CA LYS A 413 24.08 -13.91 -9.12
C LYS A 413 23.96 -12.65 -8.28
N GLY A 414 22.78 -12.06 -8.29
CA GLY A 414 22.45 -10.92 -7.44
C GLY A 414 21.82 -11.34 -6.11
N ASP A 415 21.74 -10.40 -5.18
CA ASP A 415 21.12 -10.60 -3.87
C ASP A 415 19.58 -10.64 -3.97
N VAL A 416 18.95 -11.52 -3.19
CA VAL A 416 17.48 -11.68 -3.16
C VAL A 416 16.77 -10.42 -2.67
N GLY A 417 17.39 -9.62 -1.84
CA GLY A 417 16.77 -8.44 -1.24
C GLY A 417 15.67 -8.78 -0.20
N GLN A 418 15.17 -7.77 0.47
CA GLN A 418 14.09 -7.88 1.45
C GLN A 418 13.06 -6.78 1.24
N TYR A 419 11.77 -7.13 1.34
CA TYR A 419 10.68 -6.15 1.42
C TYR A 419 10.58 -5.61 2.86
N GLY A 420 11.21 -4.47 3.10
CA GLY A 420 11.38 -3.89 4.44
C GLY A 420 12.64 -4.39 5.14
N THR A 421 13.13 -3.61 6.10
CA THR A 421 14.34 -3.88 6.88
C THR A 421 14.00 -4.06 8.35
N MET A 422 14.68 -5.01 9.02
CA MET A 422 14.77 -5.06 10.48
C MET A 422 16.15 -4.49 10.88
N GLN A 423 16.16 -3.50 11.79
CA GLN A 423 17.38 -2.94 12.38
C GLN A 423 17.79 -3.71 13.59
#